data_fc25c7a79c1d85eabca758494da93840
#
_entry.id   fc25c7a79c1d85eabca758494da93840
#
_cell.length_a   1.000
_cell.length_b   1.000
_cell.length_c   1.000
_cell.angle_alpha   90.00
_cell.angle_beta   90.00
_cell.angle_gamma   90.00
#
_symmetry.space_group_name_H-M   'P 1'
#
loop_
_entity.id
_entity.type
_entity.pdbx_description
1 polymer ?
#
loop_
_entity_poly.entity_id
_entity_poly.type
_entity_poly.pdbx_seq_one_letter_code
_entity_poly.pdbx_strand_id
1 'polypeptide(L)'
;TDRGRIYLLRGEPSQLVSRPSPSGGSPYELWHYAGGQSYVYLFADETQMGHFRLIYTNDPAEQSIPGWERRVGSEAIEDLERAGVRPRTDQRIPPQ
;
A
#
# COMPACT_ATOMS: atom_id res chain seq x y z
N THR A 1 -8.47 -13.28 4.74
CA THR A 1 -7.27 -12.43 4.74
C THR A 1 -7.55 -11.13 4.02
N ASP A 2 -6.73 -10.14 4.29
CA ASP A 2 -6.90 -8.85 3.63
C ASP A 2 -6.71 -8.99 2.12
N ARG A 3 -5.67 -9.70 1.70
CA ARG A 3 -5.44 -9.89 0.28
C ARG A 3 -6.60 -10.64 -0.38
N GLY A 4 -7.10 -11.67 0.30
CA GLY A 4 -8.23 -12.42 -0.23
C GLY A 4 -9.47 -11.57 -0.36
N ARG A 5 -9.72 -10.72 0.63
CA ARG A 5 -10.89 -9.85 0.59
C ARG A 5 -10.83 -8.89 -0.59
N ILE A 6 -9.68 -8.26 -0.79
CA ILE A 6 -9.53 -7.30 -1.90
C ILE A 6 -9.62 -8.03 -3.24
N TYR A 7 -9.05 -9.22 -3.32
CA TYR A 7 -9.11 -9.98 -4.56
C TYR A 7 -10.56 -10.32 -4.91
N LEU A 8 -11.35 -10.71 -3.91
CA LEU A 8 -12.75 -11.02 -4.15
C LEU A 8 -13.55 -9.79 -4.57
N LEU A 9 -13.18 -8.64 -4.05
CA LEU A 9 -13.89 -7.43 -4.40
C LEU A 9 -13.49 -6.86 -5.74
N ARG A 10 -12.22 -6.93 -6.08
CA ARG A 10 -11.71 -6.23 -7.24
C ARG A 10 -11.09 -7.09 -8.32
N GLY A 11 -10.85 -8.36 -8.03
CA GLY A 11 -10.21 -9.24 -9.00
C GLY A 11 -8.72 -9.03 -9.03
N GLU A 12 -8.11 -9.35 -10.16
CA GLU A 12 -6.68 -9.22 -10.29
C GLU A 12 -6.26 -7.78 -10.45
N PRO A 13 -5.19 -7.35 -9.79
CA PRO A 13 -4.73 -5.98 -9.98
C PRO A 13 -4.15 -5.79 -11.37
N SER A 14 -4.18 -4.52 -11.83
CA SER A 14 -3.56 -4.17 -13.10
C SER A 14 -2.05 -4.33 -13.00
N GLN A 15 -1.49 -4.02 -11.84
CA GLN A 15 -0.08 -4.20 -11.59
C GLN A 15 0.13 -4.68 -10.19
N LEU A 16 1.10 -5.54 -9.99
CA LEU A 16 1.44 -6.04 -8.67
C LEU A 16 2.93 -5.90 -8.50
N VAL A 17 3.34 -5.22 -7.42
CA VAL A 17 4.75 -5.08 -7.09
C VAL A 17 4.96 -5.85 -5.80
N SER A 18 5.87 -6.81 -5.82
CA SER A 18 6.16 -7.62 -4.65
C SER A 18 7.61 -7.40 -4.25
N ARG A 19 7.82 -7.01 -3.01
CA ARG A 19 9.16 -6.75 -2.49
C ARG A 19 9.40 -7.60 -1.27
N PRO A 20 9.86 -8.82 -1.45
CA PRO A 20 10.08 -9.70 -0.29
C PRO A 20 11.27 -9.28 0.57
N SER A 21 12.20 -8.51 0.00
CA SER A 21 13.35 -8.05 0.74
C SER A 21 13.62 -6.59 0.42
N PRO A 22 12.74 -5.69 0.87
CA PRO A 22 12.93 -4.29 0.51
C PRO A 22 14.09 -3.68 1.26
N SER A 23 14.53 -2.54 0.77
CA SER A 23 15.55 -1.80 1.43
C SER A 23 14.94 -1.10 2.60
N GLY A 24 14.92 -1.71 3.73
CA GLY A 24 14.29 -1.17 4.93
C GLY A 24 12.83 -1.49 4.97
N GLY A 25 12.28 -1.58 6.15
CA GLY A 25 10.88 -1.87 6.34
C GLY A 25 10.57 -3.34 6.16
N SER A 26 9.31 -3.66 6.23
CA SER A 26 8.82 -5.02 6.14
C SER A 26 8.61 -5.44 4.70
N PRO A 27 8.61 -6.73 4.41
CA PRO A 27 8.19 -7.19 3.09
C PRO A 27 6.81 -6.67 2.76
N TYR A 28 6.56 -6.34 1.49
CA TYR A 28 5.26 -5.80 1.14
C TYR A 28 4.89 -6.17 -0.28
N GLU A 29 3.58 -6.04 -0.57
CA GLU A 29 3.03 -6.12 -1.91
C GLU A 29 2.18 -4.90 -2.14
N LEU A 30 2.30 -4.33 -3.31
CA LEU A 30 1.48 -3.20 -3.72
C LEU A 30 0.63 -3.63 -4.90
N TRP A 31 -0.68 -3.55 -4.73
CA TRP A 31 -1.62 -3.88 -5.79
C TRP A 31 -2.21 -2.59 -6.33
N HIS A 32 -2.11 -2.40 -7.62
CA HIS A 32 -2.60 -1.19 -8.28
C HIS A 32 -3.69 -1.56 -9.27
N TYR A 33 -4.83 -0.94 -9.14
CA TYR A 33 -5.97 -1.14 -10.02
C TYR A 33 -6.16 0.15 -10.81
N ALA A 34 -5.82 0.12 -12.09
CA ALA A 34 -6.01 1.26 -12.95
C ALA A 34 -7.43 1.27 -13.47
N GLY A 35 -7.84 2.34 -14.06
CA GLY A 35 -9.19 2.43 -14.60
C GLY A 35 -9.71 3.83 -14.37
N GLY A 36 -11.00 3.99 -14.35
CA GLY A 36 -11.58 5.29 -14.15
C GLY A 36 -11.08 5.90 -12.87
N GLN A 37 -11.14 5.13 -11.80
CA GLN A 37 -10.61 5.58 -10.55
C GLN A 37 -9.45 4.67 -10.25
N SER A 38 -8.34 5.23 -9.86
CA SER A 38 -7.13 4.45 -9.61
C SER A 38 -7.02 4.16 -8.12
N TYR A 39 -6.98 2.89 -7.77
CA TYR A 39 -6.87 2.49 -6.37
C TYR A 39 -5.61 1.71 -6.15
N VAL A 40 -5.01 1.89 -4.99
CA VAL A 40 -3.86 1.09 -4.58
C VAL A 40 -4.14 0.47 -3.22
N TYR A 41 -3.53 -0.69 -3.01
CA TYR A 41 -3.64 -1.40 -1.74
C TYR A 41 -2.23 -1.88 -1.38
N LEU A 42 -1.73 -1.42 -0.25
CA LEU A 42 -0.39 -1.77 0.20
C LEU A 42 -0.51 -2.75 1.36
N PHE A 43 0.00 -3.97 1.16
CA PHE A 43 -0.05 -5.01 2.17
C PHE A 43 1.36 -5.25 2.68
N ALA A 44 1.52 -5.32 3.99
CA ALA A 44 2.84 -5.55 4.58
C ALA A 44 2.82 -6.78 5.47
N ASP A 45 3.93 -7.50 5.45
CA ASP A 45 4.12 -8.70 6.26
C ASP A 45 5.08 -8.34 7.38
N GLU A 46 4.55 -7.73 8.42
CA GLU A 46 5.39 -7.19 9.48
C GLU A 46 6.02 -8.26 10.35
N THR A 47 5.38 -9.41 10.46
CA THR A 47 5.93 -10.50 11.26
C THR A 47 6.84 -11.39 10.45
N GLN A 48 6.87 -11.21 9.14
CA GLN A 48 7.64 -12.03 8.22
C GLN A 48 7.26 -13.50 8.28
N MET A 49 6.00 -13.76 8.54
CA MET A 49 5.48 -15.10 8.59
C MET A 49 4.45 -15.35 7.50
N GLY A 50 4.41 -14.50 6.50
CA GLY A 50 3.48 -14.68 5.39
C GLY A 50 2.12 -14.07 5.62
N HIS A 51 1.97 -13.26 6.67
CA HIS A 51 0.68 -12.65 6.96
C HIS A 51 0.68 -11.21 6.48
N PHE A 52 0.19 -11.00 5.28
CA PHE A 52 0.16 -9.67 4.70
C PHE A 52 -1.12 -8.96 5.11
N ARG A 53 -0.98 -7.83 5.76
CA ARG A 53 -2.11 -7.02 6.22
C ARG A 53 -2.19 -5.75 5.41
N LEU A 54 -3.39 -5.31 5.11
CA LEU A 54 -3.59 -4.04 4.43
C LEU A 54 -3.24 -2.91 5.38
N ILE A 55 -2.23 -2.13 5.04
CA ILE A 55 -1.81 -1.03 5.89
C ILE A 55 -2.11 0.32 5.29
N TYR A 56 -2.18 0.42 3.97
CA TYR A 56 -2.51 1.69 3.33
C TYR A 56 -3.32 1.45 2.07
N THR A 57 -4.30 2.30 1.84
CA THR A 57 -5.06 2.31 0.60
C THR A 57 -5.66 3.71 0.42
N ASN A 58 -5.91 4.08 -0.82
CA ASN A 58 -6.63 5.31 -1.10
C ASN A 58 -8.11 5.02 -1.40
N ASP A 59 -8.56 3.79 -1.19
CA ASP A 59 -9.94 3.42 -1.39
C ASP A 59 -10.73 3.86 -0.15
N PRO A 60 -11.70 4.77 -0.29
CA PRO A 60 -12.42 5.26 0.88
C PRO A 60 -13.26 4.22 1.59
N ALA A 61 -13.52 3.08 0.95
CA ALA A 61 -14.29 2.02 1.59
C ALA A 61 -13.45 1.16 2.52
N GLU A 62 -12.14 1.36 2.53
CA GLU A 62 -11.24 0.60 3.38
C GLU A 62 -10.50 1.55 4.29
N GLN A 63 -9.83 1.00 5.28
CA GLN A 63 -9.13 1.84 6.24
C GLN A 63 -7.65 1.60 6.20
N SER A 64 -6.87 2.68 6.25
CA SER A 64 -5.43 2.58 6.42
C SER A 64 -5.11 2.54 7.90
N ILE A 65 -3.97 1.98 8.25
CA ILE A 65 -3.52 1.94 9.64
C ILE A 65 -2.82 3.26 9.93
N PRO A 66 -3.20 3.96 10.99
CA PRO A 66 -2.51 5.21 11.32
C PRO A 66 -1.03 4.98 11.54
N GLY A 67 -0.22 5.86 11.00
CA GLY A 67 1.23 5.75 11.12
C GLY A 67 1.83 4.69 10.23
N TRP A 68 1.11 4.24 9.22
CA TRP A 68 1.60 3.17 8.33
C TRP A 68 2.94 3.53 7.69
N GLU A 69 3.19 4.81 7.47
CA GLU A 69 4.44 5.22 6.81
C GLU A 69 5.66 4.78 7.58
N ARG A 70 5.54 4.65 8.88
CA ARG A 70 6.66 4.23 9.71
C ARG A 70 6.84 2.72 9.73
N ARG A 71 5.92 1.99 9.11
CA ARG A 71 5.98 0.54 9.09
C ARG A 71 6.61 0.01 7.83
N VAL A 72 6.88 0.89 6.86
CA VAL A 72 7.48 0.50 5.60
C VAL A 72 8.69 1.38 5.35
N GLY A 73 9.53 0.97 4.45
CA GLY A 73 10.70 1.76 4.10
C GLY A 73 10.41 2.72 2.96
N SER A 74 11.42 3.46 2.56
CA SER A 74 11.27 4.46 1.51
C SER A 74 10.94 3.81 0.16
N GLU A 75 11.32 2.56 -0.02
CA GLU A 75 11.04 1.89 -1.29
C GLU A 75 9.53 1.76 -1.52
N ALA A 76 8.77 1.49 -0.46
CA ALA A 76 7.32 1.41 -0.59
C ALA A 76 6.72 2.75 -0.97
N ILE A 77 7.25 3.83 -0.41
CA ILE A 77 6.77 5.16 -0.75
C ILE A 77 7.07 5.45 -2.22
N GLU A 78 8.25 5.07 -2.68
CA GLU A 78 8.59 5.28 -4.08
C GLU A 78 7.69 4.49 -5.01
N ASP A 79 7.37 3.25 -4.65
CA ASP A 79 6.49 2.44 -5.45
C ASP A 79 5.08 3.03 -5.52
N LEU A 80 4.61 3.59 -4.40
CA LEU A 80 3.31 4.27 -4.39
C LEU A 80 3.32 5.47 -5.32
N GLU A 81 4.39 6.23 -5.29
CA GLU A 81 4.50 7.40 -6.16
C GLU A 81 4.54 6.99 -7.62
N ARG A 82 5.21 5.89 -7.93
CA ARG A 82 5.23 5.40 -9.29
C ARG A 82 3.86 4.96 -9.76
N ALA A 83 3.01 4.52 -8.85
CA ALA A 83 1.65 4.16 -9.19
C ALA A 83 0.75 5.38 -9.32
N GLY A 84 1.31 6.57 -9.14
CA GLY A 84 0.52 7.79 -9.29
C GLY A 84 -0.19 8.23 -8.04
N VAL A 85 0.15 7.65 -6.89
CA VAL A 85 -0.49 7.98 -5.65
C VAL A 85 0.45 8.78 -4.80
N ARG A 86 -0.05 9.91 -4.27
CA ARG A 86 0.75 10.71 -3.43
C ARG A 86 0.30 10.49 -2.01
N PRO A 87 1.02 9.74 -1.22
CA PRO A 87 0.61 9.50 0.15
C PRO A 87 0.58 10.79 0.94
N ARG A 88 -0.36 10.85 1.88
CA ARG A 88 -0.49 12.06 2.61
C ARG A 88 0.31 12.00 3.84
N THR A 89 1.55 11.70 3.74
CA THR A 89 2.33 11.49 4.88
C THR A 89 2.67 12.75 5.54
N ASP A 90 2.62 13.76 4.84
CA ASP A 90 3.08 14.90 5.39
C ASP A 90 2.15 15.90 5.46
N GLN A 91 1.22 15.74 5.41
CA GLN A 91 0.33 16.59 5.38
C GLN A 91 0.47 17.69 6.15
N ARG A 92 1.32 18.05 6.42
CA ARG A 92 1.51 19.03 7.05
C ARG A 92 1.25 20.17 6.47
N ILE A 93 1.07 20.84 6.53
CA ILE A 93 0.79 21.85 6.08
C ILE A 93 1.46 22.90 5.91
N PRO A 94 1.46 23.46 5.39
CA PRO A 94 2.14 24.41 4.98
C PRO A 94 1.97 25.52 5.62
N PRO A 95 2.41 26.10 5.83
CA PRO A 95 2.38 27.12 6.41
C PRO A 95 2.03 28.15 5.95
N GLN A 96 2.03 28.31 5.86
CA GLN A 96 1.86 29.25 5.45
C GLN A 96 1.91 29.90 5.38
#